data_99ce52d60370c5debae008db8014cae7
#
_entry.id   99ce52d60370c5debae008db8014cae7
#
_cell.length_a   1.000
_cell.length_b   1.000
_cell.length_c   1.000
_cell.angle_alpha   90.00
_cell.angle_beta   90.00
_cell.angle_gamma   90.00
#
_symmetry.space_group_name_H-M   'P 1'
#
loop_
_entity.id
_entity.type
_entity.pdbx_description
1 polymer ?
#
loop_
_entity_poly.entity_id
_entity_poly.type
_entity_poly.pdbx_seq_one_letter_code
_entity_poly.pdbx_strand_id
1 'polypeptide(L)' 'SGQNTTNLLTVSFRSDATQGALADLLMRHQLVIVDGPSALRLYRLEVSKDQDPVAVALALRRETGLIESVEVSR' A
#
# COMPACT_ATOMS: atom_id res chain seq x y z
N SER A 1 -15.00 9.68 15.28
CA SER A 1 -14.57 9.69 14.94
C SER A 1 -13.63 9.76 14.46
N GLY A 2 -13.32 9.80 14.48
CA GLY A 2 -12.50 10.01 14.19
C GLY A 2 -11.81 9.75 13.41
N GLN A 3 -11.73 9.57 13.23
CA GLN A 3 -11.13 9.38 12.65
C GLN A 3 -10.44 9.78 11.92
N ASN A 4 -10.25 10.21 11.80
CA ASN A 4 -9.53 10.79 11.05
C ASN A 4 -8.30 10.35 10.82
N THR A 5 -8.01 9.56 11.18
CA THR A 5 -6.78 9.08 10.99
C THR A 5 -6.58 8.48 9.71
N THR A 6 -5.74 8.98 8.95
CA THR A 6 -5.50 8.47 7.67
C THR A 6 -4.37 7.50 7.77
N ASN A 7 -4.66 6.26 7.89
CA ASN A 7 -3.69 5.19 7.78
C ASN A 7 -3.69 4.68 6.34
N LEU A 8 -3.63 5.61 5.39
CA LEU A 8 -3.72 5.27 3.98
C LEU A 8 -2.39 5.50 3.28
N LEU A 9 -2.06 4.60 2.38
CA LEU A 9 -0.91 4.73 1.50
C LEU A 9 -1.39 4.76 0.06
N THR A 10 -0.74 5.57 -0.76
CA THR A 10 -0.97 5.56 -2.19
C THR A 10 0.19 4.79 -2.82
N VAL A 11 -0.13 3.72 -3.51
CA VAL A 11 0.88 2.77 -3.99
C VAL A 11 0.69 2.49 -5.46
N SER A 12 1.78 2.43 -6.19
CA SER A 12 1.80 1.97 -7.56
C SER A 12 2.62 0.69 -7.62
N PHE A 13 2.04 -0.37 -8.17
CA PHE A 13 2.73 -1.65 -8.32
C PHE A 13 3.40 -1.73 -9.68
N ARG A 14 4.46 -2.51 -9.75
CA ARG A 14 5.12 -2.76 -11.02
C ARG A 14 4.16 -3.52 -11.95
N SER A 15 4.23 -3.20 -13.22
CA SER A 15 3.34 -3.83 -14.20
C SER A 15 3.63 -5.32 -14.39
N ASP A 16 4.83 -5.75 -14.03
CA ASP A 16 5.22 -7.17 -14.15
C ASP A 16 4.97 -7.94 -12.85
N ALA A 17 4.39 -7.31 -11.83
CA ALA A 17 4.08 -8.00 -10.59
C ALA A 17 2.88 -8.94 -10.80
N THR A 18 2.98 -10.16 -10.29
CA THR A 18 1.88 -11.11 -10.41
C THR A 18 0.85 -10.89 -9.32
N GLN A 19 -0.38 -11.33 -9.57
CA GLN A 19 -1.44 -11.21 -8.57
C GLN A 19 -1.11 -11.98 -7.30
N GLY A 20 -0.49 -13.16 -7.45
CA GLY A 20 -0.11 -13.93 -6.28
C GLY A 20 0.92 -13.23 -5.42
N ALA A 21 1.92 -12.59 -6.07
CA ALA A 21 2.93 -11.86 -5.35
C ALA A 21 2.34 -10.63 -4.65
N LEU A 22 1.40 -9.95 -5.30
CA LEU A 22 0.74 -8.80 -4.70
C LEU A 22 -0.12 -9.21 -3.51
N ALA A 23 -0.87 -10.31 -3.66
CA ALA A 23 -1.69 -10.80 -2.56
C ALA A 23 -0.83 -11.17 -1.35
N ASP A 24 0.30 -11.80 -1.60
CA ASP A 24 1.22 -12.18 -0.54
C ASP A 24 1.79 -10.94 0.17
N LEU A 25 2.15 -9.93 -0.61
CA LEU A 25 2.66 -8.68 -0.05
C LEU A 25 1.61 -8.01 0.83
N LEU A 26 0.36 -7.94 0.37
CA LEU A 26 -0.71 -7.34 1.14
C LEU A 26 -0.93 -8.09 2.45
N MET A 27 -0.86 -9.40 2.41
CA MET A 27 -1.02 -10.21 3.62
C MET A 27 0.14 -10.01 4.59
N ARG A 28 1.36 -10.00 4.08
CA ARG A 28 2.53 -9.86 4.94
C ARG A 28 2.54 -8.54 5.68
N HIS A 29 2.05 -7.49 5.03
CA HIS A 29 2.05 -6.15 5.63
C HIS A 29 0.69 -5.77 6.21
N GLN A 30 -0.27 -6.70 6.17
CA GLN A 30 -1.61 -6.48 6.72
C GLN A 30 -2.28 -5.26 6.10
N LEU A 31 -2.24 -5.20 4.77
CA LEU A 31 -2.80 -4.10 4.01
C LEU A 31 -4.09 -4.50 3.33
N VAL A 32 -5.01 -3.55 3.20
CA VAL A 32 -6.27 -3.76 2.51
C VAL A 32 -6.40 -2.70 1.42
N ILE A 33 -6.76 -3.13 0.22
CA ILE A 33 -7.04 -2.20 -0.88
C ILE A 33 -8.42 -1.61 -0.62
N VAL A 34 -8.48 -0.29 -0.45
CA VAL A 34 -9.74 0.40 -0.21
C VAL A 34 -10.18 1.22 -1.40
N ASP A 35 -9.29 1.45 -2.37
CA ASP A 35 -9.64 2.22 -3.55
C ASP A 35 -8.63 1.92 -4.65
N GLY A 36 -9.07 2.09 -5.91
CA GLY A 36 -8.22 1.93 -7.08
C GLY A 36 -8.52 0.66 -7.84
N PRO A 37 -7.80 0.47 -8.96
CA PRO A 37 -6.78 1.40 -9.46
C PRO A 37 -7.38 2.65 -10.07
N SER A 38 -6.66 3.76 -9.93
CA SER A 38 -7.02 5.00 -10.60
C SER A 38 -6.53 4.95 -12.05
N ALA A 39 -6.80 6.02 -12.81
CA ALA A 39 -6.32 6.13 -14.19
C ALA A 39 -4.80 6.08 -14.26
N LEU A 40 -4.12 6.47 -13.18
CA LEU A 40 -2.66 6.44 -13.10
C LEU A 40 -2.14 5.14 -12.48
N ARG A 41 -3.02 4.14 -12.31
CA ARG A 41 -2.69 2.85 -11.71
C ARG A 41 -2.26 2.97 -10.26
N LEU A 42 -2.84 3.93 -9.56
CA LEU A 42 -2.56 4.12 -8.14
C LEU A 42 -3.65 3.44 -7.32
N TYR A 43 -3.21 2.79 -6.27
CA TYR A 43 -4.11 2.12 -5.33
C TYR A 43 -4.02 2.82 -3.99
N ARG A 44 -5.12 2.83 -3.27
CA ARG A 44 -5.10 3.27 -1.88
C ARG A 44 -5.20 2.06 -1.00
N LEU A 45 -4.23 1.92 -0.11
CA LEU A 45 -4.15 0.80 0.81
C LEU A 45 -4.32 1.33 2.22
N GLU A 46 -5.10 0.59 3.00
CA GLU A 46 -5.28 0.92 4.40
C GLU A 46 -4.33 0.08 5.24
N VAL A 47 -3.62 0.75 6.14
CA VAL A 47 -2.69 0.12 7.06
C VAL A 47 -3.43 -0.18 8.36
N SER A 48 -3.15 -1.31 9.00
CA SER A 48 -3.82 -1.65 10.23
C SER A 48 -3.49 -0.62 11.32
N LYS A 49 -4.40 -0.51 12.31
CA LYS A 49 -4.31 0.56 13.30
C LYS A 49 -3.08 0.44 14.20
N ASP A 50 -2.57 -0.76 14.37
CA ASP A 50 -1.42 -0.97 15.24
C ASP A 50 -0.11 -0.87 14.50
N GLN A 51 -0.11 -0.43 13.25
CA GLN A 51 1.10 -0.22 12.48
C GLN A 51 1.26 1.26 12.14
N ASP A 52 2.51 1.70 12.09
CA ASP A 52 2.84 3.06 11.68
C ASP A 52 2.87 3.12 10.14
N PRO A 53 2.01 3.95 9.51
CA PRO A 53 2.01 4.03 8.04
C PRO A 53 3.36 4.40 7.45
N VAL A 54 4.13 5.25 8.13
CA VAL A 54 5.44 5.63 7.64
C VAL A 54 6.38 4.41 7.64
N ALA A 55 6.34 3.63 8.69
CA ALA A 55 7.18 2.43 8.77
C ALA A 55 6.79 1.43 7.70
N VAL A 56 5.49 1.25 7.45
CA VAL A 56 5.01 0.34 6.42
C VAL A 56 5.44 0.86 5.04
N ALA A 57 5.32 2.16 4.81
CA ALA A 57 5.74 2.74 3.54
C ALA A 57 7.23 2.49 3.27
N LEU A 58 8.05 2.63 4.30
CA LEU A 58 9.49 2.36 4.16
C LEU A 58 9.75 0.89 3.83
N ALA A 59 9.00 0.00 4.47
CA ALA A 59 9.13 -1.43 4.19
C ALA A 59 8.72 -1.73 2.76
N LEU A 60 7.65 -1.12 2.27
CA LEU A 60 7.18 -1.34 0.91
C LEU A 60 8.19 -0.82 -0.11
N ARG A 61 8.87 0.28 0.19
CA ARG A 61 9.87 0.83 -0.73
C ARG A 61 11.02 -0.13 -0.96
N ARG A 62 11.24 -1.07 -0.06
CA ARG A 62 12.28 -2.08 -0.21
C ARG A 62 11.85 -3.22 -1.12
N GLU A 63 10.55 -3.32 -1.42
CA GLU A 63 10.01 -4.36 -2.28
C GLU A 63 10.10 -3.90 -3.74
N THR A 64 11.30 -3.62 -4.21
CA THR A 64 11.49 -3.01 -5.52
C THR A 64 11.08 -3.91 -6.67
N GLY A 65 10.92 -5.21 -6.42
CA GLY A 65 10.42 -6.12 -7.43
C GLY A 65 8.92 -6.06 -7.62
N LEU A 66 8.19 -5.44 -6.69
CA LEU A 66 6.73 -5.39 -6.73
C LEU A 66 6.19 -3.97 -6.68
N ILE A 67 6.87 -3.08 -5.99
CA ILE A 67 6.41 -1.72 -5.74
C ILE A 67 7.18 -0.76 -6.61
N GLU A 68 6.44 0.06 -7.35
CA GLU A 68 7.04 1.12 -8.16
C GLU A 68 7.16 2.42 -7.36
N SER A 69 6.11 2.74 -6.60
CA SER A 69 6.13 3.93 -5.76
C SER A 69 5.18 3.75 -4.60
N VAL A 70 5.45 4.45 -3.51
CA VAL A 70 4.57 4.45 -2.35
C VAL A 70 4.69 5.80 -1.67
N GLU A 71 3.53 6.36 -1.27
CA GLU A 71 3.46 7.61 -0.55
C GLU A 71 2.46 7.49 0.58
N VAL A 72 2.76 8.15 1.69
CA VAL A 72 1.83 8.19 2.81
C VAL A 72 0.81 9.28 2.52
N SER A 73 -0.47 8.89 2.56
CA SER A 73 -1.55 9.85 2.37
C SER A 73 -1.84 10.57 3.67
N ARG A 74 -2.18 11.83 3.56
CA ARG A 74 -2.52 12.62 4.72
C ARG A 74 -3.84 13.31 4.57
#